data_5a7ef37a583442f6fdd618430ebad569
#
_entry.id   5a7ef37a583442f6fdd618430ebad569
#
_cell.length_a   1.000
_cell.length_b   1.000
_cell.length_c   1.000
_cell.angle_alpha   90.00
_cell.angle_beta   90.00
_cell.angle_gamma   90.00
#
_symmetry.space_group_name_H-M   'P 1'
#
loop_
_entity.id
_entity.type
_entity.pdbx_description
1 polymer ?
#
loop_
_entity_poly.entity_id
_entity_poly.type
_entity_poly.pdbx_seq_one_letter_code
_entity_poly.pdbx_strand_id
1 'polypeptide(L)'
;MEQTKTPVFDAAKAFVVPILSGGEKRCEVRFPSDEEWYAWARAQRTVRHFLGRGKPQSEDVDLPKINAELFAKIRTDKDGPEFDDAEAGMVIGRIERCAVASVEREGINYRIGMKVPGARVTHVLRMPTAKEMQDHERASTSVVAARRSVETRAFLEPSGALYDKLHVSHDGYAGAVPIVHKSAAVSEVIGYLAIEGDDDPE
;
A
#
# COMPACT_ATOMS: atom_id res chain seq x y z
N MET A 1 -1.56 10.05 37.54
CA MET A 1 -1.39 10.44 36.12
C MET A 1 -1.52 9.18 35.31
N GLU A 2 -2.67 8.95 34.67
CA GLU A 2 -2.83 7.84 33.73
C GLU A 2 -1.95 8.12 32.52
N GLN A 3 -0.97 7.26 32.28
CA GLN A 3 -0.23 7.26 31.03
C GLN A 3 -1.23 6.88 29.92
N THR A 4 -1.69 7.86 29.17
CA THR A 4 -2.44 7.63 27.93
C THR A 4 -1.56 6.77 27.01
N LYS A 5 -1.84 5.46 26.96
CA LYS A 5 -1.17 4.55 26.04
C LYS A 5 -1.32 5.11 24.61
N THR A 6 -0.21 5.37 23.96
CA THR A 6 -0.20 5.75 22.54
C THR A 6 -0.97 4.68 21.75
N PRO A 7 -1.97 5.06 20.94
CA PRO A 7 -2.74 4.10 20.16
C PRO A 7 -1.81 3.37 19.21
N VAL A 8 -1.88 2.04 19.21
CA VAL A 8 -1.15 1.17 18.30
C VAL A 8 -2.07 0.65 17.21
N PHE A 9 -1.55 0.48 16.01
CA PHE A 9 -2.26 -0.15 14.91
C PHE A 9 -2.34 -1.65 15.14
N ASP A 10 -3.55 -2.19 15.06
CA ASP A 10 -3.82 -3.61 15.20
C ASP A 10 -4.67 -4.07 13.99
N ALA A 11 -4.03 -4.80 13.08
CA ALA A 11 -4.70 -5.29 11.86
C ALA A 11 -5.83 -6.30 12.15
N ALA A 12 -5.85 -6.92 13.35
CA ALA A 12 -6.91 -7.85 13.74
C ALA A 12 -8.18 -7.15 14.23
N LYS A 13 -8.11 -5.85 14.54
CA LYS A 13 -9.26 -5.09 15.00
C LYS A 13 -10.02 -4.46 13.85
N ALA A 14 -11.35 -4.53 13.93
CA ALA A 14 -12.21 -3.75 13.06
C ALA A 14 -12.13 -2.25 13.40
N PHE A 15 -12.33 -1.41 12.39
CA PHE A 15 -12.35 0.04 12.52
C PHE A 15 -13.41 0.64 11.59
N VAL A 16 -13.87 1.83 11.94
CA VAL A 16 -14.92 2.53 11.19
C VAL A 16 -14.30 3.41 10.11
N VAL A 17 -14.76 3.25 8.86
CA VAL A 17 -14.38 4.10 7.73
C VAL A 17 -15.57 4.98 7.36
N PRO A 18 -15.47 6.32 7.55
CA PRO A 18 -16.47 7.23 7.03
C PRO A 18 -16.19 7.54 5.55
N ILE A 19 -17.24 7.61 4.73
CA ILE A 19 -17.17 8.13 3.37
C ILE A 19 -18.22 9.22 3.16
N LEU A 20 -17.93 10.10 2.23
CA LEU A 20 -18.86 11.16 1.80
C LEU A 20 -19.33 10.86 0.38
N SER A 21 -20.53 10.33 0.26
CA SER A 21 -21.18 10.04 -1.01
C SER A 21 -22.67 10.29 -0.85
N GLY A 22 -23.19 11.40 -1.39
CA GLY A 22 -24.59 11.80 -1.21
C GLY A 22 -25.03 12.02 0.24
N GLY A 23 -24.09 12.08 1.17
CA GLY A 23 -24.23 12.14 2.61
C GLY A 23 -23.07 11.43 3.32
N GLU A 24 -23.00 11.48 4.65
CA GLU A 24 -22.02 10.72 5.41
C GLU A 24 -22.53 9.29 5.60
N LYS A 25 -21.81 8.30 5.04
CA LYS A 25 -21.98 6.89 5.33
C LYS A 25 -20.79 6.38 6.15
N ARG A 26 -21.03 5.38 6.98
CA ARG A 26 -20.00 4.74 7.80
C ARG A 26 -20.11 3.24 7.64
N CYS A 27 -18.99 2.56 7.52
CA CYS A 27 -18.91 1.10 7.55
C CYS A 27 -17.86 0.65 8.53
N GLU A 28 -18.06 -0.50 9.13
CA GLU A 28 -17.06 -1.18 9.93
C GLU A 28 -16.37 -2.23 9.09
N VAL A 29 -15.04 -2.18 9.05
CA VAL A 29 -14.20 -3.07 8.27
C VAL A 29 -13.02 -3.56 9.11
N ARG A 30 -12.55 -4.76 8.83
CA ARG A 30 -11.24 -5.20 9.29
C ARG A 30 -10.16 -4.80 8.27
N PHE A 31 -8.91 -4.79 8.70
CA PHE A 31 -7.81 -4.60 7.77
C PHE A 31 -7.65 -5.87 6.90
N PRO A 32 -7.45 -5.74 5.57
CA PRO A 32 -7.20 -6.89 4.71
C PRO A 32 -5.92 -7.63 5.11
N SER A 33 -5.93 -8.95 5.02
CA SER A 33 -4.71 -9.75 5.17
C SER A 33 -3.74 -9.49 4.02
N ASP A 34 -2.46 -9.84 4.20
CA ASP A 34 -1.47 -9.73 3.12
C ASP A 34 -1.87 -10.55 1.88
N GLU A 35 -2.48 -11.73 2.07
CA GLU A 35 -2.99 -12.54 0.96
C GLU A 35 -4.11 -11.86 0.18
N GLU A 36 -5.03 -11.18 0.89
CA GLU A 36 -6.10 -10.40 0.28
C GLU A 36 -5.55 -9.19 -0.48
N TRP A 37 -4.56 -8.50 0.10
CA TRP A 37 -3.86 -7.41 -0.59
C TRP A 37 -3.13 -7.89 -1.84
N TYR A 38 -2.44 -9.01 -1.79
CA TYR A 38 -1.80 -9.60 -2.96
C TYR A 38 -2.82 -10.02 -4.04
N ALA A 39 -3.92 -10.64 -3.64
CA ALA A 39 -4.97 -11.03 -4.58
C ALA A 39 -5.60 -9.81 -5.25
N TRP A 40 -5.89 -8.76 -4.48
CA TRP A 40 -6.41 -7.49 -4.97
C TRP A 40 -5.42 -6.81 -5.94
N ALA A 41 -4.14 -6.73 -5.58
CA ALA A 41 -3.10 -6.14 -6.44
C ALA A 41 -2.93 -6.93 -7.74
N ARG A 42 -2.99 -8.26 -7.68
CA ARG A 42 -2.92 -9.13 -8.88
C ARG A 42 -4.14 -8.95 -9.79
N ALA A 43 -5.34 -8.86 -9.22
CA ALA A 43 -6.57 -8.66 -9.98
C ALA A 43 -6.56 -7.34 -10.77
N GLN A 44 -5.86 -6.31 -10.29
CA GLN A 44 -5.69 -5.04 -10.99
C GLN A 44 -4.68 -5.10 -12.16
N ARG A 45 -4.00 -6.23 -12.34
CA ARG A 45 -3.10 -6.42 -13.47
C ARG A 45 -3.92 -6.73 -14.72
N THR A 46 -3.82 -5.88 -15.76
CA THR A 46 -4.36 -6.19 -17.09
C THR A 46 -3.56 -7.34 -17.68
N VAL A 47 -4.18 -8.45 -18.05
CA VAL A 47 -3.52 -9.52 -18.80
C VAL A 47 -3.52 -9.12 -20.27
N ARG A 48 -2.33 -8.82 -20.83
CA ARG A 48 -2.17 -8.64 -22.28
C ARG A 48 -1.83 -9.99 -22.87
N HIS A 49 -2.75 -10.56 -23.61
CA HIS A 49 -2.51 -11.74 -24.42
C HIS A 49 -1.97 -11.29 -25.80
N PHE A 50 -0.76 -11.73 -26.14
CA PHE A 50 -0.24 -11.61 -27.50
C PHE A 50 -0.69 -12.84 -28.29
N LEU A 51 -1.72 -12.70 -29.10
CA LEU A 51 -2.16 -13.74 -30.02
C LEU A 51 -1.45 -13.52 -31.35
N GLY A 52 -0.28 -14.15 -31.54
CA GLY A 52 0.43 -14.22 -32.83
C GLY A 52 0.80 -12.84 -33.43
N ARG A 53 0.58 -12.64 -34.71
CA ARG A 53 0.81 -11.36 -35.44
C ARG A 53 -0.28 -10.30 -35.19
N GLY A 54 -1.17 -10.52 -34.21
CA GLY A 54 -2.29 -9.64 -33.90
C GLY A 54 -1.92 -8.48 -32.99
N LYS A 55 -2.79 -7.47 -32.95
CA LYS A 55 -2.71 -6.37 -31.98
C LYS A 55 -2.90 -6.94 -30.56
N PRO A 56 -2.22 -6.39 -29.52
CA PRO A 56 -2.43 -6.81 -28.15
C PRO A 56 -3.89 -6.53 -27.77
N GLN A 57 -4.62 -7.56 -27.35
CA GLN A 57 -5.90 -7.38 -26.68
C GLN A 57 -5.61 -6.98 -25.23
N SER A 58 -6.06 -5.79 -24.84
CA SER A 58 -6.12 -5.38 -23.44
C SER A 58 -7.51 -5.76 -22.94
N GLU A 59 -7.60 -6.63 -21.95
CA GLU A 59 -8.83 -6.69 -21.15
C GLU A 59 -8.87 -5.46 -20.25
N ASP A 60 -9.94 -4.71 -20.32
CA ASP A 60 -10.19 -3.62 -19.40
C ASP A 60 -10.41 -4.22 -18.00
N VAL A 61 -9.61 -3.74 -17.04
CA VAL A 61 -9.75 -4.16 -15.65
C VAL A 61 -10.90 -3.38 -15.04
N ASP A 62 -11.91 -4.09 -14.58
CA ASP A 62 -13.03 -3.51 -13.84
C ASP A 62 -12.59 -3.23 -12.38
N LEU A 63 -11.94 -2.08 -12.19
CA LEU A 63 -11.46 -1.65 -10.87
C LEU A 63 -12.61 -1.50 -9.83
N PRO A 64 -13.77 -0.92 -10.16
CA PRO A 64 -14.90 -0.89 -9.25
C PRO A 64 -15.28 -2.25 -8.72
N LYS A 65 -15.42 -3.24 -9.59
CA LYS A 65 -15.75 -4.63 -9.21
C LYS A 65 -14.69 -5.26 -8.32
N ILE A 66 -13.41 -5.10 -8.65
CA ILE A 66 -12.29 -5.64 -7.84
C ILE A 66 -12.30 -5.04 -6.44
N ASN A 67 -12.55 -3.74 -6.32
CA ASN A 67 -12.66 -3.06 -5.04
C ASN A 67 -13.89 -3.54 -4.25
N ALA A 68 -15.04 -3.71 -4.91
CA ALA A 68 -16.24 -4.23 -4.28
C ALA A 68 -16.05 -5.66 -3.76
N GLU A 69 -15.35 -6.52 -4.50
CA GLU A 69 -15.01 -7.87 -4.07
C GLU A 69 -14.11 -7.89 -2.83
N LEU A 70 -13.11 -7.02 -2.74
CA LEU A 70 -12.29 -6.89 -1.54
C LEU A 70 -13.10 -6.32 -0.38
N PHE A 71 -13.88 -5.27 -0.62
CA PHE A 71 -14.74 -4.65 0.38
C PHE A 71 -15.71 -5.66 1.02
N ALA A 72 -16.38 -6.48 0.20
CA ALA A 72 -17.30 -7.51 0.68
C ALA A 72 -16.63 -8.53 1.62
N LYS A 73 -15.35 -8.83 1.41
CA LYS A 73 -14.58 -9.75 2.26
C LYS A 73 -14.19 -9.16 3.61
N ILE A 74 -13.89 -7.87 3.63
CA ILE A 74 -13.35 -7.20 4.84
C ILE A 74 -14.42 -6.51 5.68
N ARG A 75 -15.61 -6.32 5.14
CA ARG A 75 -16.73 -5.69 5.83
C ARG A 75 -17.22 -6.56 6.98
N THR A 76 -17.41 -5.96 8.17
CA THR A 76 -17.84 -6.65 9.39
C THR A 76 -19.27 -6.28 9.80
N ASP A 77 -19.75 -5.10 9.44
CA ASP A 77 -21.13 -4.61 9.72
C ASP A 77 -22.11 -5.07 8.63
N LYS A 78 -22.55 -6.33 8.67
CA LYS A 78 -23.44 -6.90 7.64
C LYS A 78 -24.82 -6.20 7.57
N ASP A 79 -25.26 -5.63 8.66
CA ASP A 79 -26.55 -4.92 8.78
C ASP A 79 -26.42 -3.41 8.58
N GLY A 80 -25.25 -2.94 8.15
CA GLY A 80 -24.97 -1.53 7.86
C GLY A 80 -25.55 -1.06 6.53
N PRO A 81 -25.37 0.22 6.16
CA PRO A 81 -25.90 0.79 4.92
C PRO A 81 -25.37 0.07 3.68
N GLU A 82 -26.15 0.04 2.62
CA GLU A 82 -25.70 -0.47 1.32
C GLU A 82 -24.67 0.47 0.71
N PHE A 83 -23.67 -0.11 0.04
CA PHE A 83 -22.59 0.57 -0.68
C PHE A 83 -22.58 0.09 -2.13
N ASP A 84 -22.50 1.03 -3.06
CA ASP A 84 -22.23 0.71 -4.46
C ASP A 84 -20.73 0.45 -4.70
N ASP A 85 -20.39 0.02 -5.91
CA ASP A 85 -19.00 -0.32 -6.28
C ASP A 85 -18.05 0.88 -6.18
N ALA A 86 -18.53 2.09 -6.47
CA ALA A 86 -17.73 3.32 -6.36
C ALA A 86 -17.47 3.67 -4.89
N GLU A 87 -18.47 3.55 -4.03
CA GLU A 87 -18.37 3.77 -2.59
C GLU A 87 -17.44 2.72 -1.94
N ALA A 88 -17.56 1.45 -2.35
CA ALA A 88 -16.64 0.39 -1.95
C ALA A 88 -15.19 0.74 -2.33
N GLY A 89 -14.98 1.27 -3.54
CA GLY A 89 -13.68 1.78 -3.99
C GLY A 89 -13.14 2.92 -3.13
N MET A 90 -14.01 3.82 -2.67
CA MET A 90 -13.63 4.89 -1.74
C MET A 90 -13.17 4.35 -0.39
N VAL A 91 -13.82 3.31 0.14
CA VAL A 91 -13.41 2.64 1.38
C VAL A 91 -12.05 2.01 1.21
N ILE A 92 -11.85 1.19 0.17
CA ILE A 92 -10.55 0.54 -0.11
C ILE A 92 -9.44 1.58 -0.27
N GLY A 93 -9.66 2.64 -1.04
CA GLY A 93 -8.70 3.72 -1.21
C GLY A 93 -8.35 4.44 0.10
N ARG A 94 -9.26 4.52 1.07
CA ARG A 94 -8.95 5.07 2.41
C ARG A 94 -8.12 4.15 3.27
N ILE A 95 -8.36 2.83 3.17
CA ILE A 95 -7.61 1.82 3.91
C ILE A 95 -6.19 1.70 3.35
N GLU A 96 -6.04 1.77 2.02
CA GLU A 96 -4.76 1.71 1.33
C GLU A 96 -3.87 2.92 1.62
N ARG A 97 -4.46 4.11 1.76
CA ARG A 97 -3.70 5.35 1.98
C ARG A 97 -3.06 5.37 3.36
N CYS A 98 -1.80 5.01 3.40
CA CYS A 98 -0.91 5.39 4.49
C CYS A 98 -0.37 6.78 4.17
N ALA A 99 -0.96 7.81 4.79
CA ALA A 99 -0.44 9.16 4.62
C ALA A 99 0.92 9.26 5.33
N VAL A 100 1.98 9.48 4.59
CA VAL A 100 3.28 9.79 5.16
C VAL A 100 3.19 11.10 5.92
N ALA A 101 3.60 11.09 7.18
CA ALA A 101 3.61 12.27 8.03
C ALA A 101 4.98 12.97 8.02
N SER A 102 6.06 12.21 7.89
CA SER A 102 7.44 12.71 7.80
C SER A 102 8.36 11.65 7.21
N VAL A 103 9.40 12.12 6.52
CA VAL A 103 10.58 11.31 6.19
C VAL A 103 11.79 12.10 6.68
N GLU A 104 12.59 11.51 7.54
CA GLU A 104 13.76 12.12 8.13
C GLU A 104 14.97 11.21 7.92
N ARG A 105 16.09 11.79 7.48
CA ARG A 105 17.33 11.05 7.34
C ARG A 105 18.15 11.15 8.62
N GLU A 106 18.52 10.01 9.19
CA GLU A 106 19.39 9.87 10.36
C GLU A 106 20.64 9.07 9.98
N GLY A 107 21.67 9.75 9.43
CA GLY A 107 22.87 9.10 8.91
C GLY A 107 22.58 8.22 7.70
N ILE A 108 22.73 6.90 7.86
CA ILE A 108 22.42 5.90 6.81
C ILE A 108 21.01 5.35 6.89
N ASN A 109 20.21 5.84 7.81
CA ASN A 109 18.85 5.36 8.04
C ASN A 109 17.84 6.46 7.66
N TYR A 110 16.65 6.00 7.28
CA TYR A 110 15.47 6.83 7.06
C TYR A 110 14.40 6.47 8.08
N ARG A 111 13.94 7.48 8.80
CA ARG A 111 12.79 7.38 9.71
C ARG A 111 11.53 7.85 8.97
N ILE A 112 10.56 6.98 8.81
CA ILE A 112 9.31 7.23 8.08
C ILE A 112 8.15 7.18 9.06
N GLY A 113 7.52 8.33 9.32
CA GLY A 113 6.30 8.43 10.12
C GLY A 113 5.07 8.34 9.22
N MET A 114 4.11 7.46 9.54
CA MET A 114 2.91 7.24 8.75
C MET A 114 1.65 7.29 9.61
N LYS A 115 0.56 7.80 9.03
CA LYS A 115 -0.78 7.71 9.61
C LYS A 115 -1.46 6.47 9.06
N VAL A 116 -1.94 5.63 9.95
CA VAL A 116 -2.70 4.41 9.63
C VAL A 116 -4.05 4.46 10.34
N PRO A 117 -5.02 3.59 10.01
CA PRO A 117 -6.31 3.60 10.69
C PRO A 117 -6.16 3.51 12.22
N GLY A 118 -6.59 4.56 12.91
CA GLY A 118 -6.61 4.63 14.37
C GLY A 118 -5.26 4.85 15.07
N ALA A 119 -4.13 4.97 14.35
CA ALA A 119 -2.82 5.10 14.95
C ALA A 119 -1.83 5.92 14.12
N ARG A 120 -0.65 6.15 14.71
CA ARG A 120 0.56 6.58 14.00
C ARG A 120 1.61 5.50 14.17
N VAL A 121 2.33 5.20 13.10
CA VAL A 121 3.38 4.20 13.09
C VAL A 121 4.68 4.81 12.55
N THR A 122 5.80 4.23 12.92
CA THR A 122 7.11 4.67 12.46
C THR A 122 7.89 3.47 11.95
N HIS A 123 8.57 3.64 10.83
CA HIS A 123 9.50 2.68 10.28
C HIS A 123 10.90 3.30 10.24
N VAL A 124 11.90 2.49 10.51
CA VAL A 124 13.30 2.84 10.31
C VAL A 124 13.87 1.87 9.30
N LEU A 125 14.24 2.38 8.14
CA LEU A 125 14.84 1.63 7.04
C LEU A 125 16.26 2.14 6.82
N ARG A 126 17.24 1.25 6.62
CA ARG A 126 18.56 1.68 6.17
C ARG A 126 18.55 2.09 4.69
N MET A 127 19.53 2.84 4.29
CA MET A 127 19.76 3.18 2.88
C MET A 127 19.97 1.88 2.06
N PRO A 128 19.26 1.71 0.93
CA PRO A 128 19.50 0.60 0.03
C PRO A 128 20.85 0.74 -0.67
N THR A 129 21.50 -0.37 -0.94
CA THR A 129 22.66 -0.41 -1.82
C THR A 129 22.24 -0.31 -3.29
N ALA A 130 23.14 0.13 -4.16
CA ALA A 130 22.88 0.20 -5.61
C ALA A 130 22.43 -1.15 -6.18
N LYS A 131 22.96 -2.26 -5.67
CA LYS A 131 22.53 -3.60 -6.08
C LYS A 131 21.10 -3.91 -5.67
N GLU A 132 20.72 -3.58 -4.43
CA GLU A 132 19.35 -3.80 -3.94
C GLU A 132 18.33 -2.96 -4.73
N MET A 133 18.67 -1.72 -5.07
CA MET A 133 17.86 -0.88 -5.94
C MET A 133 17.70 -1.49 -7.32
N GLN A 134 18.80 -1.94 -7.94
CA GLN A 134 18.78 -2.61 -9.24
C GLN A 134 17.94 -3.89 -9.24
N ASP A 135 18.07 -4.72 -8.20
CA ASP A 135 17.31 -5.95 -8.04
C ASP A 135 15.81 -5.66 -7.87
N HIS A 136 15.47 -4.63 -7.07
CA HIS A 136 14.09 -4.16 -6.90
C HIS A 136 13.50 -3.63 -8.22
N GLU A 137 14.24 -2.79 -8.93
CA GLU A 137 13.84 -2.23 -10.21
C GLU A 137 13.60 -3.33 -11.26
N ARG A 138 14.49 -4.33 -11.34
CA ARG A 138 14.31 -5.49 -12.22
C ARG A 138 13.07 -6.29 -11.85
N ALA A 139 12.86 -6.57 -10.57
CA ALA A 139 11.68 -7.28 -10.09
C ALA A 139 10.40 -6.51 -10.39
N SER A 140 10.41 -5.20 -10.20
CA SER A 140 9.32 -4.29 -10.49
C SER A 140 9.09 -4.18 -12.01
N THR A 141 10.15 -4.04 -12.80
CA THR A 141 10.09 -3.94 -14.28
C THR A 141 9.64 -5.26 -14.91
N SER A 142 10.03 -6.41 -14.38
CA SER A 142 9.50 -7.70 -14.86
C SER A 142 7.99 -7.80 -14.68
N VAL A 143 7.46 -7.15 -13.66
CA VAL A 143 6.02 -6.97 -13.45
C VAL A 143 5.44 -5.90 -14.36
N VAL A 144 6.21 -4.83 -14.67
CA VAL A 144 5.80 -3.65 -15.47
C VAL A 144 6.11 -3.80 -16.96
N ALA A 145 7.15 -4.56 -17.36
CA ALA A 145 7.48 -4.76 -18.77
C ALA A 145 6.34 -5.38 -19.57
N ALA A 146 5.40 -6.04 -18.91
CA ALA A 146 4.12 -6.39 -19.48
C ALA A 146 3.18 -5.16 -19.63
N ARG A 147 3.50 -3.94 -19.08
CA ARG A 147 2.56 -2.83 -19.00
C ARG A 147 3.22 -1.47 -18.78
N ARG A 148 2.86 -0.53 -19.64
CA ARG A 148 3.27 0.87 -19.55
C ARG A 148 2.41 1.76 -18.65
N SER A 149 1.55 1.24 -17.79
CA SER A 149 0.62 2.11 -17.06
C SER A 149 0.02 1.53 -15.78
N VAL A 150 0.75 0.78 -14.96
CA VAL A 150 0.21 0.38 -13.67
C VAL A 150 1.04 0.99 -12.56
N GLU A 151 0.39 1.92 -11.91
CA GLU A 151 0.78 2.61 -10.70
C GLU A 151 1.25 1.67 -9.57
N THR A 152 1.89 2.22 -8.58
CA THR A 152 2.42 1.74 -7.31
C THR A 152 1.89 0.42 -6.74
N ARG A 153 0.66 0.07 -7.02
CA ARG A 153 -0.07 -1.09 -6.47
C ARG A 153 0.43 -2.46 -6.93
N ALA A 154 1.03 -2.53 -8.14
CA ALA A 154 1.58 -3.78 -8.67
C ALA A 154 2.91 -4.19 -8.02
N PHE A 155 3.45 -3.36 -7.12
CA PHE A 155 4.77 -3.52 -6.54
C PHE A 155 4.78 -4.05 -5.11
N LEU A 156 3.66 -4.50 -4.58
CA LEU A 156 3.58 -4.96 -3.19
C LEU A 156 4.62 -6.04 -2.86
N GLU A 157 4.74 -7.07 -3.70
CA GLU A 157 5.69 -8.16 -3.45
C GLU A 157 7.16 -7.72 -3.54
N PRO A 158 7.61 -7.05 -4.63
CA PRO A 158 8.98 -6.53 -4.70
C PRO A 158 9.31 -5.53 -3.61
N SER A 159 8.38 -4.63 -3.29
CA SER A 159 8.57 -3.63 -2.24
C SER A 159 8.60 -4.26 -0.85
N GLY A 160 7.75 -5.25 -0.58
CA GLY A 160 7.78 -6.01 0.67
C GLY A 160 9.11 -6.75 0.85
N ALA A 161 9.62 -7.39 -0.20
CA ALA A 161 10.92 -8.07 -0.17
C ALA A 161 12.09 -7.10 0.02
N LEU A 162 12.01 -5.89 -0.55
CA LEU A 162 13.01 -4.84 -0.31
C LEU A 162 12.90 -4.30 1.12
N TYR A 163 11.67 -4.04 1.60
CA TYR A 163 11.45 -3.63 2.98
C TYR A 163 12.13 -4.56 3.97
N ASP A 164 11.92 -5.87 3.85
CA ASP A 164 12.47 -6.87 4.78
C ASP A 164 14.00 -6.88 4.78
N LYS A 165 14.66 -6.50 3.67
CA LYS A 165 16.12 -6.31 3.60
C LYS A 165 16.60 -5.02 4.25
N LEU A 166 15.83 -3.95 4.14
CA LEU A 166 16.20 -2.62 4.63
C LEU A 166 15.78 -2.36 6.07
N HIS A 167 14.86 -3.17 6.60
CA HIS A 167 14.24 -2.97 7.90
C HIS A 167 15.27 -2.99 9.04
N VAL A 168 15.23 -1.93 9.84
CA VAL A 168 16.01 -1.79 11.08
C VAL A 168 15.10 -1.96 12.29
N SER A 169 14.00 -1.18 12.32
CA SER A 169 13.01 -1.24 13.39
C SER A 169 11.67 -0.65 12.93
N HIS A 170 10.63 -0.91 13.68
CA HIS A 170 9.33 -0.24 13.54
C HIS A 170 8.68 -0.07 14.92
N ASP A 171 7.75 0.88 15.01
CA ASP A 171 6.98 1.16 16.22
C ASP A 171 5.51 1.46 15.89
N GLY A 172 4.64 1.31 16.86
CA GLY A 172 3.21 1.60 16.73
C GLY A 172 2.35 0.45 16.19
N TYR A 173 2.89 -0.77 16.08
CA TYR A 173 2.15 -1.98 15.67
C TYR A 173 1.93 -2.93 16.83
N ALA A 174 0.74 -3.54 16.89
CA ALA A 174 0.44 -4.63 17.82
C ALA A 174 0.87 -6.01 17.29
N GLY A 175 1.22 -6.12 16.01
CA GLY A 175 1.60 -7.37 15.33
C GLY A 175 2.51 -7.11 14.14
N ALA A 176 2.48 -8.00 13.16
CA ALA A 176 3.29 -7.88 11.95
C ALA A 176 2.90 -6.63 11.13
N VAL A 177 3.88 -6.02 10.48
CA VAL A 177 3.67 -4.90 9.56
C VAL A 177 3.00 -5.40 8.30
N PRO A 178 1.80 -4.89 7.92
CA PRO A 178 1.12 -5.29 6.69
C PRO A 178 1.92 -4.93 5.44
N ILE A 179 1.78 -5.75 4.38
CA ILE A 179 2.51 -5.56 3.12
C ILE A 179 2.29 -4.19 2.48
N VAL A 180 1.08 -3.65 2.58
CA VAL A 180 0.77 -2.33 2.02
C VAL A 180 1.52 -1.21 2.75
N HIS A 181 1.74 -1.33 4.06
CA HIS A 181 2.54 -0.39 4.85
C HIS A 181 4.04 -0.53 4.55
N LYS A 182 4.53 -1.77 4.39
CA LYS A 182 5.91 -2.04 3.95
C LYS A 182 6.18 -1.39 2.59
N SER A 183 5.25 -1.58 1.64
CA SER A 183 5.36 -1.01 0.30
C SER A 183 5.36 0.51 0.32
N ALA A 184 4.48 1.13 1.11
CA ALA A 184 4.44 2.58 1.25
C ALA A 184 5.76 3.13 1.82
N ALA A 185 6.30 2.52 2.89
CA ALA A 185 7.57 2.95 3.49
C ALA A 185 8.76 2.86 2.51
N VAL A 186 8.82 1.80 1.70
CA VAL A 186 9.87 1.65 0.67
C VAL A 186 9.72 2.70 -0.42
N SER A 187 8.50 2.97 -0.87
CA SER A 187 8.24 3.99 -1.91
C SER A 187 8.73 5.38 -1.47
N GLU A 188 8.58 5.71 -0.19
CA GLU A 188 9.08 6.98 0.34
C GLU A 188 10.61 7.06 0.35
N VAL A 189 11.30 5.98 0.73
CA VAL A 189 12.77 5.94 0.68
C VAL A 189 13.26 6.09 -0.75
N ILE A 190 12.64 5.39 -1.71
CA ILE A 190 13.01 5.49 -3.13
C ILE A 190 12.76 6.90 -3.65
N GLY A 191 11.60 7.49 -3.33
CA GLY A 191 11.26 8.85 -3.74
C GLY A 191 12.22 9.90 -3.16
N TYR A 192 12.62 9.74 -1.90
CA TYR A 192 13.58 10.63 -1.23
C TYR A 192 14.95 10.57 -1.90
N LEU A 193 15.45 9.37 -2.23
CA LEU A 193 16.73 9.17 -2.90
C LEU A 193 16.74 9.78 -4.31
N ALA A 194 15.63 9.75 -5.03
CA ALA A 194 15.53 10.36 -6.35
C ALA A 194 15.70 11.89 -6.30
N ILE A 195 15.21 12.52 -5.23
CA ILE A 195 15.34 13.98 -5.03
C ILE A 195 16.77 14.34 -4.62
N GLU A 196 17.39 13.57 -3.68
CA GLU A 196 18.77 13.84 -3.26
C GLU A 196 19.80 13.66 -4.40
N GLY A 197 19.53 12.80 -5.37
CA GLY A 197 20.41 12.56 -6.53
C GLY A 197 20.42 13.68 -7.57
N ASP A 198 19.39 14.54 -7.58
CA ASP A 198 19.29 15.68 -8.50
C ASP A 198 19.99 16.97 -7.97
N ASP A 199 20.36 16.98 -6.69
CA ASP A 199 21.02 18.13 -6.04
C ASP A 199 22.56 18.07 -6.07
N ASP A 200 23.18 17.19 -6.87
CA ASP A 200 24.64 17.16 -7.03
C ASP A 200 25.07 18.29 -8.00
N PRO A 201 25.61 19.42 -7.51
CA PRO A 201 26.03 20.50 -8.39
C PRO A 201 27.29 20.06 -9.15
N GLU A 202 27.25 20.17 -10.50
CA GLU A 202 28.42 20.08 -11.38
C GLU A 202 29.58 21.00 -10.95
#